data_6cff5afc1620c52475cd75eeff603643
#
_entry.id   6cff5afc1620c52475cd75eeff603643
#
_cell.length_a   1.000
_cell.length_b   1.000
_cell.length_c   1.000
_cell.angle_alpha   90.00
_cell.angle_beta   90.00
_cell.angle_gamma   90.00
#
_symmetry.space_group_name_H-M   'P 1'
#
loop_
_entity.id
_entity.type
_entity.pdbx_description
1 polymer ?
#
loop_
_entity_poly.entity_id
_entity_poly.type
_entity_poly.pdbx_seq_one_letter_code
_entity_poly.pdbx_strand_id
1 'polypeptide(L)'
;MKKVQLKDVCLKATSKYAQKDLKDKEGKFAIYGASGLIKYIDVFECDEEYVAVVKDGAGVGRTLFLPAKTSVIGTLQYLLPKDNIVPKYLYYAVKNMHLEKYRTGSTIPHIYFKDYQNEKFQLPGKEEQMKVVRILDKLEMVLQEKDEQLKNMERLIKSRFVEMFGDPVSNSY
;
A
#
# COMPACT_ATOMS: atom_id res chain seq x y z
N MET A 1 3.83 12.83 24.51
CA MET A 1 4.26 12.02 23.36
C MET A 1 5.36 12.76 22.60
N LYS A 2 6.43 12.04 22.18
CA LYS A 2 7.55 12.65 21.44
C LYS A 2 7.16 12.78 19.95
N LYS A 3 7.38 13.96 19.35
CA LYS A 3 7.32 14.11 17.89
C LYS A 3 8.65 13.71 17.28
N VAL A 4 8.61 12.91 16.22
CA VAL A 4 9.80 12.44 15.47
C VAL A 4 9.62 12.74 13.98
N GLN A 5 10.72 12.76 13.26
CA GLN A 5 10.69 12.83 11.79
C GLN A 5 10.70 11.43 11.20
N LEU A 6 10.13 11.27 9.99
CA LEU A 6 10.06 9.97 9.33
C LEU A 6 11.43 9.31 9.18
N LYS A 7 12.44 10.06 8.79
CA LYS A 7 13.84 9.57 8.66
C LYS A 7 14.47 9.03 9.96
N ASP A 8 13.92 9.43 11.12
CA ASP A 8 14.44 9.00 12.42
C ASP A 8 14.01 7.57 12.76
N VAL A 9 12.90 7.10 12.17
CA VAL A 9 12.26 5.83 12.53
C VAL A 9 12.27 4.77 11.43
N CYS A 10 12.72 5.11 10.23
CA CYS A 10 12.88 4.14 9.14
C CYS A 10 14.14 4.38 8.33
N LEU A 11 14.55 3.35 7.60
CA LEU A 11 15.59 3.41 6.59
C LEU A 11 14.95 3.35 5.20
N LYS A 12 15.39 4.23 4.31
CA LYS A 12 15.00 4.19 2.90
C LYS A 12 15.85 3.17 2.16
N ALA A 13 15.19 2.31 1.37
CA ALA A 13 15.86 1.46 0.39
C ALA A 13 15.13 1.51 -0.97
N THR A 14 15.79 1.05 -2.02
CA THR A 14 15.23 0.98 -3.38
C THR A 14 15.37 -0.43 -3.90
N SER A 15 14.39 -0.89 -4.65
CA SER A 15 14.46 -2.19 -5.30
C SER A 15 15.44 -2.23 -6.45
N LYS A 16 16.02 -3.41 -6.67
CA LYS A 16 16.86 -3.74 -7.82
C LYS A 16 16.06 -4.21 -9.03
N TYR A 17 14.76 -4.51 -8.87
CA TYR A 17 13.94 -5.11 -9.91
C TYR A 17 13.18 -4.05 -10.69
N ALA A 18 13.36 -4.03 -12.02
CA ALA A 18 12.41 -3.41 -12.93
C ALA A 18 11.35 -4.44 -13.37
N GLN A 19 10.17 -3.98 -13.75
CA GLN A 19 9.09 -4.88 -14.17
C GLN A 19 9.50 -5.79 -15.36
N LYS A 20 10.33 -5.28 -16.28
CA LYS A 20 10.87 -6.04 -17.40
C LYS A 20 11.75 -7.23 -16.98
N ASP A 21 12.43 -7.13 -15.82
CA ASP A 21 13.36 -8.14 -15.32
C ASP A 21 12.63 -9.34 -14.70
N LEU A 22 11.31 -9.28 -14.60
CA LEU A 22 10.49 -10.32 -13.99
C LEU A 22 9.99 -11.37 -14.98
N LYS A 23 10.16 -11.15 -16.29
CA LYS A 23 9.52 -11.95 -17.34
C LYS A 23 9.78 -13.45 -17.17
N ASP A 24 11.03 -13.83 -16.97
CA ASP A 24 11.48 -15.21 -16.90
C ASP A 24 11.76 -15.68 -15.45
N LYS A 25 11.33 -14.92 -14.44
CA LYS A 25 11.50 -15.29 -13.02
C LYS A 25 10.25 -16.00 -12.51
N GLU A 26 10.44 -17.15 -11.88
CA GLU A 26 9.39 -17.90 -11.20
C GLU A 26 9.89 -18.35 -9.83
N GLY A 27 8.99 -18.52 -8.86
CA GLY A 27 9.37 -18.94 -7.52
C GLY A 27 8.24 -18.83 -6.51
N LYS A 28 8.58 -18.71 -5.24
CA LYS A 28 7.64 -18.73 -4.11
C LYS A 28 7.52 -17.41 -3.35
N PHE A 29 8.36 -16.41 -3.66
CA PHE A 29 8.35 -15.14 -2.95
C PHE A 29 7.62 -14.07 -3.76
N ALA A 30 6.65 -13.42 -3.13
CA ALA A 30 5.85 -12.41 -3.80
C ALA A 30 6.65 -11.14 -4.13
N ILE A 31 6.44 -10.59 -5.32
CA ILE A 31 6.93 -9.28 -5.71
C ILE A 31 5.76 -8.37 -6.07
N TYR A 32 5.79 -7.15 -5.53
CA TYR A 32 4.69 -6.20 -5.60
C TYR A 32 5.03 -4.99 -6.47
N GLY A 33 4.00 -4.46 -7.09
CA GLY A 33 4.00 -3.18 -7.80
C GLY A 33 2.98 -2.21 -7.22
N ALA A 34 2.81 -1.07 -7.88
CA ALA A 34 1.86 -0.05 -7.45
C ALA A 34 0.40 -0.55 -7.38
N SER A 35 0.03 -1.55 -8.19
CA SER A 35 -1.31 -2.14 -8.21
C SER A 35 -1.48 -3.37 -7.28
N GLY A 36 -0.44 -3.76 -6.55
CA GLY A 36 -0.43 -4.94 -5.68
C GLY A 36 0.51 -6.04 -6.17
N LEU A 37 0.18 -7.30 -5.89
CA LEU A 37 0.96 -8.47 -6.29
C LEU A 37 1.10 -8.54 -7.82
N ILE A 38 2.35 -8.69 -8.30
CA ILE A 38 2.65 -8.89 -9.72
C ILE A 38 2.78 -10.38 -10.01
N LYS A 39 3.69 -11.06 -9.32
CA LYS A 39 3.96 -12.50 -9.47
C LYS A 39 4.79 -13.04 -8.29
N TYR A 40 5.20 -14.28 -8.40
CA TYR A 40 6.13 -14.92 -7.47
C TYR A 40 7.48 -15.14 -8.15
N ILE A 41 8.58 -14.89 -7.42
CA ILE A 41 9.97 -15.03 -7.88
C ILE A 41 10.78 -15.90 -6.92
N ASP A 42 11.98 -16.27 -7.30
CA ASP A 42 12.87 -17.21 -6.58
C ASP A 42 13.60 -16.59 -5.38
N VAL A 43 13.62 -15.27 -5.28
CA VAL A 43 14.34 -14.51 -4.23
C VAL A 43 13.46 -13.41 -3.64
N PHE A 44 13.86 -12.88 -2.48
CA PHE A 44 13.24 -11.72 -1.85
C PHE A 44 14.31 -10.70 -1.41
N GLU A 45 13.92 -9.43 -1.27
CA GLU A 45 14.82 -8.34 -0.84
C GLU A 45 14.61 -7.94 0.62
N CYS A 46 13.41 -8.17 1.19
CA CYS A 46 13.12 -7.83 2.59
C CYS A 46 12.77 -9.09 3.39
N ASP A 47 13.47 -9.28 4.50
CA ASP A 47 13.30 -10.44 5.39
C ASP A 47 12.25 -10.19 6.50
N GLU A 48 11.91 -8.95 6.74
CA GLU A 48 10.93 -8.50 7.74
C GLU A 48 9.77 -7.74 7.09
N GLU A 49 8.71 -7.48 7.87
CA GLU A 49 7.60 -6.63 7.45
C GLU A 49 8.05 -5.19 7.21
N TYR A 50 7.54 -4.57 6.17
CA TYR A 50 7.95 -3.22 5.79
C TYR A 50 6.81 -2.41 5.18
N VAL A 51 7.07 -1.13 5.03
CA VAL A 51 6.20 -0.20 4.32
C VAL A 51 6.80 0.08 2.94
N ALA A 52 5.97 0.02 1.90
CA ALA A 52 6.35 0.46 0.57
C ALA A 52 5.54 1.68 0.15
N VAL A 53 6.19 2.63 -0.50
CA VAL A 53 5.56 3.84 -1.02
C VAL A 53 5.73 3.87 -2.54
N VAL A 54 4.63 4.03 -3.25
CA VAL A 54 4.66 4.22 -4.71
C VAL A 54 5.29 5.58 -4.99
N LYS A 55 6.48 5.56 -5.60
CA LYS A 55 7.24 6.78 -5.89
C LYS A 55 7.12 7.25 -7.33
N ASP A 56 6.73 6.38 -8.25
CA ASP A 56 6.62 6.70 -9.68
C ASP A 56 5.28 6.22 -10.25
N GLY A 57 4.66 7.02 -11.14
CA GLY A 57 3.46 6.70 -11.89
C GLY A 57 2.14 7.17 -11.24
N ALA A 58 1.00 6.71 -11.79
CA ALA A 58 -0.33 7.20 -11.43
C ALA A 58 -0.73 6.98 -9.96
N GLY A 59 -0.09 6.04 -9.27
CA GLY A 59 -0.36 5.73 -7.86
C GLY A 59 0.56 6.43 -6.86
N VAL A 60 1.31 7.44 -7.29
CA VAL A 60 2.29 8.17 -6.45
C VAL A 60 1.69 8.59 -5.11
N GLY A 61 2.44 8.34 -4.04
CA GLY A 61 2.02 8.61 -2.65
C GLY A 61 1.29 7.44 -1.99
N ARG A 62 0.78 6.46 -2.75
CA ARG A 62 0.11 5.29 -2.18
C ARG A 62 1.08 4.49 -1.30
N THR A 63 0.61 4.13 -0.13
CA THR A 63 1.37 3.39 0.87
C THR A 63 0.83 1.97 0.98
N LEU A 64 1.72 0.99 1.00
CA LEU A 64 1.43 -0.43 1.14
C LEU A 64 2.13 -0.97 2.39
N PHE A 65 1.45 -1.81 3.15
CA PHE A 65 2.06 -2.65 4.18
C PHE A 65 2.31 -4.04 3.60
N LEU A 66 3.55 -4.48 3.61
CA LEU A 66 3.95 -5.71 2.94
C LEU A 66 4.60 -6.69 3.92
N PRO A 67 4.34 -8.00 3.75
CA PRO A 67 4.86 -9.02 4.63
C PRO A 67 6.36 -9.27 4.41
N ALA A 68 6.96 -9.94 5.40
CA ALA A 68 8.31 -10.48 5.32
C ALA A 68 8.49 -11.40 4.10
N LYS A 69 9.73 -11.56 3.66
CA LYS A 69 10.14 -12.42 2.53
C LYS A 69 9.46 -12.06 1.22
N THR A 70 9.37 -10.76 0.95
CA THR A 70 8.81 -10.21 -0.28
C THR A 70 9.71 -9.14 -0.89
N SER A 71 9.36 -8.72 -2.10
CA SER A 71 10.05 -7.66 -2.83
C SER A 71 9.06 -6.68 -3.44
N VAL A 72 9.56 -5.52 -3.86
CA VAL A 72 8.82 -4.60 -4.73
C VAL A 72 9.61 -4.31 -5.99
N ILE A 73 8.96 -3.79 -7.03
CA ILE A 73 9.65 -3.26 -8.22
C ILE A 73 10.11 -1.82 -8.00
N GLY A 74 11.02 -1.36 -8.84
CA GLY A 74 11.67 -0.06 -8.73
C GLY A 74 10.79 1.18 -8.75
N THR A 75 9.50 1.05 -9.11
CA THR A 75 8.50 2.13 -9.00
C THR A 75 8.00 2.35 -7.56
N LEU A 76 8.36 1.46 -6.65
CA LEU A 76 8.13 1.61 -5.21
C LEU A 76 9.45 1.83 -4.48
N GLN A 77 9.33 2.38 -3.29
CA GLN A 77 10.43 2.61 -2.37
C GLN A 77 10.14 1.91 -1.05
N TYR A 78 11.14 1.21 -0.53
CA TYR A 78 11.08 0.63 0.81
C TYR A 78 11.24 1.72 1.88
N LEU A 79 10.45 1.63 2.93
CA LEU A 79 10.66 2.26 4.22
C LEU A 79 10.78 1.13 5.25
N LEU A 80 12.01 0.77 5.60
CA LEU A 80 12.32 -0.31 6.52
C LEU A 80 12.22 0.23 7.95
N PRO A 81 11.32 -0.30 8.80
CA PRO A 81 11.16 0.18 10.16
C PRO A 81 12.45 -0.03 10.98
N LYS A 82 12.77 0.91 11.87
CA LYS A 82 13.80 0.73 12.90
C LYS A 82 13.18 0.12 14.16
N ASP A 83 14.03 -0.32 15.10
CA ASP A 83 13.60 -1.01 16.34
C ASP A 83 12.65 -0.20 17.24
N ASN A 84 12.60 1.11 17.09
CA ASN A 84 11.77 1.99 17.92
C ASN A 84 10.33 2.15 17.43
N ILE A 85 9.98 1.58 16.27
CA ILE A 85 8.64 1.69 15.67
C ILE A 85 8.09 0.32 15.29
N VAL A 86 6.80 0.10 15.56
CA VAL A 86 6.08 -1.07 15.08
C VAL A 86 5.83 -0.92 13.57
N PRO A 87 6.14 -1.93 12.73
CA PRO A 87 6.04 -1.81 11.27
C PRO A 87 4.67 -1.30 10.79
N LYS A 88 3.60 -1.85 11.35
CA LYS A 88 2.23 -1.45 10.97
C LYS A 88 1.84 -0.07 11.50
N TYR A 89 2.43 0.38 12.62
CA TYR A 89 2.28 1.77 13.08
C TYR A 89 2.95 2.74 12.10
N LEU A 90 4.13 2.40 11.60
CA LEU A 90 4.79 3.17 10.53
C LEU A 90 3.90 3.28 9.29
N TYR A 91 3.27 2.17 8.86
CA TYR A 91 2.33 2.17 7.75
C TYR A 91 1.20 3.18 7.94
N TYR A 92 0.52 3.16 9.08
CA TYR A 92 -0.56 4.11 9.37
C TYR A 92 -0.07 5.55 9.46
N ALA A 93 1.10 5.77 10.07
CA ALA A 93 1.70 7.10 10.13
C ALA A 93 2.01 7.65 8.73
N VAL A 94 2.63 6.86 7.86
CA VAL A 94 2.96 7.25 6.48
C VAL A 94 1.70 7.44 5.64
N LYS A 95 0.71 6.56 5.76
CA LYS A 95 -0.58 6.66 5.07
C LYS A 95 -1.29 7.98 5.40
N ASN A 96 -1.23 8.41 6.67
CA ASN A 96 -1.83 9.67 7.14
C ASN A 96 -1.04 10.93 6.71
N MET A 97 0.16 10.79 6.16
CA MET A 97 0.95 11.93 5.69
C MET A 97 0.47 12.49 4.34
N HIS A 98 -0.37 11.75 3.61
CA HIS A 98 -0.88 12.16 2.31
C HIS A 98 0.25 12.57 1.36
N LEU A 99 1.14 11.60 1.06
CA LEU A 99 2.40 11.85 0.34
C LEU A 99 2.20 12.31 -1.11
N GLU A 100 1.00 12.17 -1.67
CA GLU A 100 0.61 12.71 -2.97
C GLU A 100 0.79 14.23 -3.08
N LYS A 101 0.79 14.95 -1.97
CA LYS A 101 1.08 16.41 -1.92
C LYS A 101 2.50 16.77 -2.37
N TYR A 102 3.43 15.80 -2.35
CA TYR A 102 4.82 15.97 -2.82
C TYR A 102 4.99 15.59 -4.29
N ARG A 103 3.89 15.33 -4.98
CA ARG A 103 3.91 14.94 -6.39
C ARG A 103 4.55 16.02 -7.26
N THR A 104 5.53 15.61 -8.07
CA THR A 104 6.18 16.39 -9.10
C THR A 104 6.10 15.67 -10.44
N GLY A 105 6.39 16.36 -11.54
CA GLY A 105 6.32 15.81 -12.90
C GLY A 105 4.90 15.87 -13.48
N SER A 106 4.79 16.45 -14.69
CA SER A 106 3.51 16.61 -15.39
C SER A 106 3.11 15.35 -16.17
N THR A 107 4.07 14.70 -16.85
CA THR A 107 3.80 13.52 -17.69
C THR A 107 3.86 12.23 -16.88
N ILE A 108 4.91 12.04 -16.11
CA ILE A 108 5.07 10.90 -15.20
C ILE A 108 5.22 11.46 -13.78
N PRO A 109 4.19 11.31 -12.94
CA PRO A 109 4.28 11.75 -11.55
C PRO A 109 5.33 10.98 -10.76
N HIS A 110 6.06 11.68 -9.90
CA HIS A 110 6.99 11.07 -8.95
C HIS A 110 7.12 11.86 -7.66
N ILE A 111 7.57 11.18 -6.61
CA ILE A 111 7.93 11.77 -5.31
C ILE A 111 9.31 11.28 -4.88
N TYR A 112 10.01 12.08 -4.13
CA TYR A 112 11.33 11.73 -3.60
C TYR A 112 11.32 11.72 -2.08
N PHE A 113 12.00 10.74 -1.48
CA PHE A 113 12.11 10.65 -0.01
C PHE A 113 12.64 11.93 0.63
N LYS A 114 13.59 12.61 -0.02
CA LYS A 114 14.16 13.88 0.46
C LYS A 114 13.10 14.93 0.76
N ASP A 115 11.96 14.89 0.04
CA ASP A 115 10.93 15.92 0.15
C ASP A 115 9.99 15.66 1.33
N TYR A 116 9.76 14.39 1.71
CA TYR A 116 8.86 14.03 2.81
C TYR A 116 9.55 13.40 4.03
N GLN A 117 10.85 13.14 3.99
CA GLN A 117 11.60 12.54 5.10
C GLN A 117 11.54 13.31 6.44
N ASN A 118 11.26 14.61 6.37
CA ASN A 118 11.15 15.49 7.53
C ASN A 118 9.71 15.64 8.07
N GLU A 119 8.72 14.97 7.45
CA GLU A 119 7.37 14.91 7.99
C GLU A 119 7.38 14.41 9.43
N LYS A 120 6.59 15.08 10.28
CA LYS A 120 6.58 14.85 11.71
C LYS A 120 5.30 14.17 12.15
N PHE A 121 5.43 13.17 12.98
CA PHE A 121 4.30 12.51 13.63
C PHE A 121 4.63 12.15 15.09
N GLN A 122 3.63 11.74 15.84
CA GLN A 122 3.81 11.33 17.22
C GLN A 122 4.30 9.89 17.28
N LEU A 123 5.32 9.63 18.12
CA LEU A 123 5.84 8.29 18.37
C LEU A 123 5.64 7.97 19.87
N PRO A 124 4.57 7.27 20.25
CA PRO A 124 4.37 6.77 21.59
C PRO A 124 5.25 5.53 21.85
N GLY A 125 5.22 5.01 23.08
CA GLY A 125 5.88 3.74 23.40
C GLY A 125 5.27 2.57 22.63
N LYS A 126 6.03 1.47 22.46
CA LYS A 126 5.60 0.32 21.63
C LYS A 126 4.24 -0.26 22.02
N GLU A 127 3.94 -0.34 23.29
CA GLU A 127 2.63 -0.83 23.76
C GLU A 127 1.47 0.03 23.24
N GLU A 128 1.64 1.35 23.28
CA GLU A 128 0.63 2.27 22.80
C GLU A 128 0.53 2.25 21.26
N GLN A 129 1.68 2.12 20.56
CA GLN A 129 1.67 1.88 19.11
C GLN A 129 0.84 0.65 18.75
N MET A 130 1.03 -0.48 19.47
CA MET A 130 0.26 -1.71 19.24
C MET A 130 -1.24 -1.53 19.53
N LYS A 131 -1.62 -0.75 20.55
CA LYS A 131 -3.04 -0.44 20.81
C LYS A 131 -3.66 0.33 19.66
N VAL A 132 -2.96 1.37 19.19
CA VAL A 132 -3.40 2.17 18.03
C VAL A 132 -3.55 1.29 16.79
N VAL A 133 -2.56 0.44 16.49
CA VAL A 133 -2.61 -0.50 15.35
C VAL A 133 -3.85 -1.39 15.44
N ARG A 134 -4.12 -2.02 16.60
CA ARG A 134 -5.31 -2.89 16.77
C ARG A 134 -6.63 -2.16 16.50
N ILE A 135 -6.73 -0.90 16.91
CA ILE A 135 -7.94 -0.10 16.67
C ILE A 135 -8.08 0.21 15.17
N LEU A 136 -6.99 0.66 14.53
CA LEU A 136 -7.01 1.01 13.11
C LEU A 136 -7.24 -0.22 12.22
N ASP A 137 -6.65 -1.38 12.56
CA ASP A 137 -6.91 -2.64 11.87
C ASP A 137 -8.39 -3.03 11.91
N LYS A 138 -9.02 -2.93 13.09
CA LYS A 138 -10.46 -3.19 13.22
C LYS A 138 -11.30 -2.22 12.37
N LEU A 139 -10.93 -0.95 12.34
CA LEU A 139 -11.62 0.04 11.51
C LEU A 139 -11.45 -0.27 10.02
N GLU A 140 -10.24 -0.63 9.56
CA GLU A 140 -10.01 -1.04 8.17
C GLU A 140 -10.85 -2.27 7.80
N MET A 141 -10.91 -3.28 8.67
CA MET A 141 -11.76 -4.46 8.46
C MET A 141 -13.24 -4.08 8.31
N VAL A 142 -13.77 -3.28 9.22
CA VAL A 142 -15.18 -2.82 9.13
C VAL A 142 -15.44 -2.03 7.85
N LEU A 143 -14.51 -1.17 7.45
CA LEU A 143 -14.64 -0.42 6.19
C LEU A 143 -14.63 -1.34 4.96
N GLN A 144 -13.77 -2.34 4.94
CA GLN A 144 -13.72 -3.34 3.85
C GLN A 144 -15.01 -4.17 3.79
N GLU A 145 -15.52 -4.63 4.94
CA GLU A 145 -16.79 -5.35 5.01
C GLU A 145 -17.98 -4.51 4.50
N LYS A 146 -18.00 -3.22 4.85
CA LYS A 146 -19.05 -2.30 4.37
C LYS A 146 -18.96 -2.04 2.87
N ASP A 147 -17.76 -1.88 2.34
CA ASP A 147 -17.55 -1.72 0.90
C ASP A 147 -17.99 -2.97 0.12
N GLU A 148 -17.69 -4.16 0.64
CA GLU A 148 -18.17 -5.42 0.06
C GLU A 148 -19.69 -5.56 0.13
N GLN A 149 -20.31 -5.19 1.26
CA GLN A 149 -21.76 -5.16 1.40
C GLN A 149 -22.41 -4.23 0.35
N LEU A 150 -21.87 -3.03 0.17
CA LEU A 150 -22.37 -2.09 -0.84
C LEU A 150 -22.29 -2.69 -2.26
N LYS A 151 -21.14 -3.26 -2.63
CA LYS A 151 -20.96 -3.93 -3.93
C LYS A 151 -21.98 -5.08 -4.14
N ASN A 152 -22.25 -5.85 -3.09
CA ASN A 152 -23.22 -6.94 -3.15
C ASN A 152 -24.64 -6.42 -3.30
N MET A 153 -25.01 -5.32 -2.63
CA MET A 153 -26.30 -4.66 -2.81
C MET A 153 -26.47 -4.12 -4.24
N GLU A 154 -25.44 -3.49 -4.80
CA GLU A 154 -25.46 -3.02 -6.20
C GLU A 154 -25.67 -4.18 -7.18
N ARG A 155 -24.97 -5.31 -6.96
CA ARG A 155 -25.18 -6.52 -7.78
C ARG A 155 -26.59 -7.06 -7.66
N LEU A 156 -27.14 -7.08 -6.45
CA LEU A 156 -28.51 -7.54 -6.22
C LEU A 156 -29.54 -6.65 -6.94
N ILE A 157 -29.39 -5.33 -6.82
CA ILE A 157 -30.27 -4.37 -7.53
C ILE A 157 -30.19 -4.61 -9.04
N LYS A 158 -28.98 -4.73 -9.59
CA LYS A 158 -28.80 -5.01 -11.02
C LYS A 158 -29.42 -6.34 -11.44
N SER A 159 -29.23 -7.39 -10.67
CA SER A 159 -29.81 -8.71 -10.94
C SER A 159 -31.33 -8.65 -10.93
N ARG A 160 -31.95 -7.98 -9.94
CA ARG A 160 -33.40 -7.81 -9.85
C ARG A 160 -33.95 -6.95 -10.98
N PHE A 161 -33.23 -5.92 -11.39
CA PHE A 161 -33.64 -5.12 -12.55
C PHE A 161 -33.67 -5.97 -13.83
N VAL A 162 -32.62 -6.77 -14.07
CA VAL A 162 -32.57 -7.67 -15.24
C VAL A 162 -33.67 -8.74 -15.18
N GLU A 163 -33.94 -9.30 -14.00
CA GLU A 163 -35.04 -10.28 -13.82
C GLU A 163 -36.43 -9.70 -14.14
N MET A 164 -36.65 -8.44 -13.75
CA MET A 164 -37.98 -7.80 -13.91
C MET A 164 -38.19 -7.20 -15.30
N PHE A 165 -37.16 -6.70 -15.95
CA PHE A 165 -37.25 -5.88 -17.16
C PHE A 165 -36.46 -6.44 -18.36
N GLY A 166 -35.74 -7.55 -18.18
CA GLY A 166 -34.79 -8.08 -19.18
C GLY A 166 -33.45 -7.37 -19.20
N ASP A 167 -32.48 -8.00 -19.84
CA ASP A 167 -31.14 -7.41 -20.00
C ASP A 167 -31.17 -6.37 -21.13
N PRO A 168 -30.88 -5.07 -20.83
CA PRO A 168 -30.91 -4.01 -21.84
C PRO A 168 -29.88 -4.18 -22.96
N VAL A 169 -28.86 -5.03 -22.76
CA VAL A 169 -27.81 -5.29 -23.76
C VAL A 169 -28.14 -6.49 -24.65
N SER A 170 -28.81 -7.50 -24.11
CA SER A 170 -29.15 -8.74 -24.84
C SER A 170 -30.58 -8.80 -25.36
N ASN A 171 -31.43 -7.83 -25.02
CA ASN A 171 -32.77 -7.71 -25.59
C ASN A 171 -32.67 -7.22 -27.04
N SER A 172 -32.45 -8.15 -27.95
CA SER A 172 -32.80 -7.96 -29.38
C SER A 172 -34.29 -8.11 -29.51
N TYR A 173 -35.02 -6.99 -29.67
CA TYR A 173 -36.37 -6.98 -30.22
C TYR A 173 -36.32 -7.33 -31.70
#